data_3eb8aac406edd4ab8cd04ef3d5dcb679
#
_entry.id   3eb8aac406edd4ab8cd04ef3d5dcb679
#
_cell.length_a   1.000
_cell.length_b   1.000
_cell.length_c   1.000
_cell.angle_alpha   90.00
_cell.angle_beta   90.00
_cell.angle_gamma   90.00
#
_symmetry.space_group_name_H-M   'P 1'
#
loop_
_entity.id
_entity.type
_entity.pdbx_description
1 polymer ?
#
loop_
_entity_poly.entity_id
_entity_poly.type
_entity_poly.pdbx_seq_one_letter_code
_entity_poly.pdbx_strand_id
1 'polypeptide(L)' 'MSNGFSMSELPGRIGEVTVPVPGVGYGEIMVKFGAGNSLHTAASFEQHALPAGIKVVVVEVREGVALVSEFEERKGVD' A
#
# COMPACT_ATOMS: atom_id res chain seq x y z
N MET A 1 1.53 -25.67 -1.69
CA MET A 1 1.12 -25.06 -2.30
C MET A 1 0.71 -23.87 -1.91
N SER A 2 0.87 -23.03 -2.36
CA SER A 2 0.57 -21.91 -1.91
C SER A 2 -0.58 -21.53 -2.26
N ASN A 3 -1.25 -21.06 -1.67
CA ASN A 3 -2.34 -20.66 -1.97
C ASN A 3 -2.36 -19.42 -1.82
N GLY A 4 -1.64 -18.88 -1.83
CA GLY A 4 -1.73 -17.74 -1.60
C GLY A 4 -1.60 -16.79 -2.55
N PHE A 5 -1.32 -15.69 -2.22
CA PHE A 5 -1.23 -14.55 -2.89
C PHE A 5 0.19 -14.28 -3.27
N SER A 6 0.41 -13.73 -4.38
CA SER A 6 1.70 -13.40 -4.87
C SER A 6 1.92 -11.91 -4.81
N MET A 7 3.12 -11.48 -4.46
CA MET A 7 3.43 -10.06 -4.43
C MET A 7 3.23 -9.40 -5.78
N SER A 8 3.29 -10.18 -6.85
CA SER A 8 3.11 -9.59 -8.16
C SER A 8 1.66 -9.13 -8.37
N GLU A 9 0.75 -9.48 -7.49
CA GLU A 9 -0.61 -9.03 -7.60
C GLU A 9 -0.87 -7.74 -6.85
N LEU A 10 0.11 -7.21 -6.15
CA LEU A 10 -0.08 -5.99 -5.40
C LEU A 10 -0.20 -4.73 -6.24
N PRO A 11 0.55 -4.55 -7.32
CA PRO A 11 0.47 -3.28 -8.04
C PRO A 11 -0.95 -2.98 -8.49
N GLY A 12 -1.39 -1.75 -8.25
CA GLY A 12 -2.74 -1.33 -8.59
C GLY A 12 -3.76 -1.54 -7.48
N ARG A 13 -3.39 -2.26 -6.43
CA ARG A 13 -4.33 -2.50 -5.34
C ARG A 13 -4.34 -1.32 -4.39
N ILE A 14 -5.48 -1.14 -3.74
CA ILE A 14 -5.64 -0.09 -2.75
C ILE A 14 -5.42 -0.71 -1.39
N GLY A 15 -4.68 -0.03 -0.56
CA GLY A 15 -4.46 -0.49 0.80
C GLY A 15 -4.63 0.66 1.77
N GLU A 16 -4.37 0.38 3.02
CA GLU A 16 -4.47 1.39 4.05
C GLU A 16 -3.21 1.35 4.89
N VAL A 17 -2.66 2.49 5.23
CA VAL A 17 -1.43 2.55 6.02
C VAL A 17 -1.75 2.16 7.45
N THR A 18 -1.06 1.15 7.98
CA THR A 18 -1.24 0.71 9.35
C THR A 18 -0.09 1.18 10.24
N VAL A 19 1.10 1.30 9.68
CA VAL A 19 2.22 1.88 10.39
C VAL A 19 2.71 3.03 9.53
N PRO A 20 2.83 4.23 10.07
CA PRO A 20 3.17 5.38 9.25
C PRO A 20 4.39 5.13 8.36
N VAL A 21 4.30 5.60 7.13
CA VAL A 21 5.37 5.44 6.17
C VAL A 21 6.11 6.76 6.11
N PRO A 22 7.37 6.81 6.50
CA PRO A 22 8.10 8.08 6.45
C PRO A 22 8.44 8.44 5.02
N GLY A 23 8.84 9.67 4.78
CA GLY A 23 9.23 10.07 3.44
C GLY A 23 10.37 9.24 2.93
N VAL A 24 11.30 8.88 3.83
CA VAL A 24 12.39 8.00 3.50
C VAL A 24 12.40 6.93 4.56
N GLY A 25 12.23 5.69 4.19
CA GLY A 25 12.17 4.59 5.15
C GLY A 25 10.95 3.74 4.91
N TYR A 26 10.55 2.98 5.91
CA TYR A 26 9.53 1.97 5.73
C TYR A 26 8.44 2.07 6.77
N GLY A 27 7.24 1.72 6.37
CA GLY A 27 6.11 1.54 7.25
C GLY A 27 5.38 0.29 6.82
N GLU A 28 4.06 0.26 7.00
CA GLU A 28 3.31 -0.95 6.71
C GLU A 28 1.95 -0.58 6.17
N ILE A 29 1.48 -1.38 5.24
CA ILE A 29 0.12 -1.21 4.72
C ILE A 29 -0.60 -2.54 4.83
N MET A 30 -1.92 -2.47 4.85
CA MET A 30 -2.78 -3.62 4.82
C MET A 30 -3.56 -3.59 3.51
N VAL A 31 -3.59 -4.71 2.82
CA VAL A 31 -4.33 -4.81 1.57
C VAL A 31 -5.34 -5.94 1.73
N LYS A 32 -6.54 -5.73 1.26
CA LYS A 32 -7.57 -6.74 1.34
C LYS A 32 -7.60 -7.57 0.09
N PHE A 33 -7.71 -8.87 0.27
CA PHE A 33 -7.79 -9.78 -0.85
C PHE A 33 -8.92 -10.75 -0.55
N GLY A 34 -9.98 -10.69 -1.31
CA GLY A 34 -11.09 -11.59 -1.10
C GLY A 34 -11.55 -11.49 0.34
N ALA A 35 -11.51 -12.58 1.06
CA ALA A 35 -11.97 -12.58 2.42
C ALA A 35 -10.88 -12.30 3.43
N GLY A 36 -9.68 -12.09 2.99
CA GLY A 36 -8.59 -11.92 3.94
C GLY A 36 -7.88 -10.61 3.77
N ASN A 37 -6.91 -10.38 4.64
CA ASN A 37 -6.09 -9.20 4.60
C ASN A 37 -4.65 -9.64 4.58
N SER A 38 -3.78 -8.83 4.01
CA SER A 38 -2.36 -9.10 4.09
C SER A 38 -1.63 -7.83 4.44
N LEU A 39 -0.56 -7.98 5.19
CA LEU A 39 0.25 -6.84 5.63
C LEU A 39 1.55 -6.86 4.87
N HIS A 40 2.00 -5.70 4.46
CA HIS A 40 3.20 -5.59 3.64
C HIS A 40 4.04 -4.42 4.07
N THR A 41 5.34 -4.59 4.04
CA THR A 41 6.26 -3.48 4.25
C THR A 41 6.08 -2.51 3.09
N ALA A 42 6.02 -1.25 3.38
CA ALA A 42 5.75 -0.24 2.36
C ALA A 42 6.71 0.93 2.46
N ALA A 43 6.95 1.56 1.35
CA ALA A 43 7.74 2.78 1.28
C ALA A 43 7.01 3.76 0.40
N SER A 44 7.28 5.03 0.58
CA SER A 44 6.59 6.07 -0.17
C SER A 44 7.21 6.22 -1.55
N PHE A 45 6.40 6.03 -2.58
CA PHE A 45 6.89 6.13 -3.94
C PHE A 45 7.36 7.55 -4.24
N GLU A 46 6.65 8.55 -3.72
CA GLU A 46 7.01 9.93 -3.95
C GLU A 46 7.81 10.54 -2.83
N GLN A 47 8.19 9.73 -1.85
CA GLN A 47 8.97 10.18 -0.72
C GLN A 47 8.26 11.24 0.11
N HIS A 48 6.96 11.10 0.24
CA HIS A 48 6.17 11.94 1.13
C HIS A 48 5.75 11.09 2.30
N ALA A 49 5.76 11.63 3.48
CA ALA A 49 5.32 10.88 4.66
C ALA A 49 3.84 10.56 4.53
N LEU A 50 3.47 9.36 4.90
CA LEU A 50 2.09 8.91 4.80
C LEU A 50 1.65 8.44 6.18
N PRO A 51 0.71 9.14 6.79
CA PRO A 51 0.30 8.77 8.15
C PRO A 51 -0.58 7.53 8.17
N ALA A 52 -0.67 6.91 9.33
CA ALA A 52 -1.53 5.75 9.47
C ALA A 52 -2.97 6.16 9.19
N GLY A 53 -3.72 5.26 8.62
CA GLY A 53 -5.14 5.46 8.37
C GLY A 53 -5.50 5.97 6.99
N ILE A 54 -4.52 6.44 6.21
CA ILE A 54 -4.89 6.93 4.89
C ILE A 54 -4.84 5.81 3.87
N LYS A 55 -5.55 5.99 2.79
CA LYS A 55 -5.58 5.01 1.73
C LYS A 55 -4.47 5.29 0.75
N VAL A 56 -3.90 4.24 0.22
CA VAL A 56 -2.80 4.33 -0.73
C VAL A 56 -3.04 3.34 -1.85
N VAL A 57 -2.37 3.57 -2.96
CA VAL A 57 -2.38 2.62 -4.06
C VAL A 57 -0.96 2.11 -4.22
N VAL A 58 -0.83 0.83 -4.45
CA VAL A 58 0.49 0.24 -4.66
C VAL A 58 0.90 0.53 -6.09
N VAL A 59 2.01 1.22 -6.26
CA VAL A 59 2.52 1.57 -7.57
C VAL A 59 3.35 0.44 -8.14
N GLU A 60 4.22 -0.10 -7.34
CA GLU A 60 5.02 -1.23 -7.77
C GLU A 60 5.63 -1.90 -6.56
N VAL A 61 6.17 -3.07 -6.74
CA VAL A 61 6.86 -3.79 -5.68
C VAL A 61 8.30 -3.94 -6.08
N ARG A 62 9.20 -3.60 -5.17
CA ARG A 62 10.60 -3.70 -5.46
C ARG A 62 11.30 -4.34 -4.28
N GLU A 63 11.94 -5.46 -4.53
CA GLU A 63 12.66 -6.16 -3.47
C GLU A 63 11.81 -6.43 -2.25
N GLY A 64 10.58 -6.85 -2.46
CA GLY A 64 9.71 -7.21 -1.35
C GLY A 64 9.03 -6.04 -0.66
N VAL A 65 9.23 -4.82 -1.15
CA VAL A 65 8.66 -3.63 -0.53
C VAL A 65 7.63 -3.04 -1.47
N ALA A 66 6.45 -2.74 -0.96
CA ALA A 66 5.40 -2.12 -1.76
C ALA A 66 5.65 -0.62 -1.80
N LEU A 67 5.85 -0.08 -2.99
CA LEU A 67 6.01 1.35 -3.15
C LEU A 67 4.64 1.92 -3.37
N VAL A 68 4.21 2.80 -2.48
CA VAL A 68 2.83 3.26 -2.47
C VAL A 68 2.73 4.77 -2.60
N SER A 69 1.58 5.22 -3.08
CA SER A 69 1.30 6.62 -3.24
C SER A 69 -0.06 6.88 -2.62
N GLU A 70 -0.28 8.06 -2.11
CA GLU A 70 -1.55 8.36 -1.48
C GLU A 70 -2.67 8.26 -2.51
N PHE A 71 -3.76 7.59 -2.13
CA PHE A 71 -4.90 7.44 -3.02
C PHE A 71 -5.96 8.43 -2.59
N GLU A 72 -6.22 9.43 -3.45
CA GLU A 72 -7.20 10.41 -3.10
C GLU A 72 -8.48 10.07 -3.69
N GLU A 73 -9.49 9.86 -2.87
CA GLU A 73 -10.78 9.56 -3.37
C GLU A 73 -11.47 10.81 -3.68
N ARG A 74 -11.80 11.13 -4.91
CA ARG A 74 -12.47 12.29 -5.23
C ARG A 74 -13.86 12.12 -5.01
N LYS A 75 -14.48 12.91 -4.32
CA LYS A 75 -15.79 12.82 -4.09
C LYS A 75 -16.51 13.73 -4.87
N GLY A 76 -17.13 13.59 -5.56
CA GLY A 76 -17.83 14.53 -6.18
C GLY A 76 -17.43 15.27 -7.07
N VAL A 77 -17.76 15.95 -7.49
CA VAL A 77 -17.38 16.60 -8.26
C VAL A 77 -17.45 17.53 -8.48
N ASP A 78 -17.48 18.02 -8.73
CA ASP A 78 -17.60 18.87 -8.87
C ASP A 78 -17.77 19.28 -9.54
#